data_bb00fa56c9d08b468fdad020fbd0a433
#
_entry.id   bb00fa56c9d08b468fdad020fbd0a433
#
_cell.length_a   1.000
_cell.length_b   1.000
_cell.length_c   1.000
_cell.angle_alpha   90.00
_cell.angle_beta   90.00
_cell.angle_gamma   90.00
#
_symmetry.space_group_name_H-M   'P 1'
#
loop_
_entity.id
_entity.type
_entity.pdbx_description
1 polymer ?
#
loop_
_entity_poly.entity_id
_entity_poly.type
_entity_poly.pdbx_seq_one_letter_code
_entity_poly.pdbx_strand_id
1 'polypeptide(L)'
;MSMPMSMHKDITELIGRTPLVRLNRLSPVGGATIYGKVEFFNPGGSVKDRICLNMINEAERLGALKPGGTIVEPTSGNTGIGLALVAAVRGYKLILVMPESMSMERASLLSSYGAQLVLTPAWEGMKGSIREAESIIAQNPSYFMPDQFSNPANPAMHKMTTALEILESIDGKIDAFVAAVGTGGTITGCGEVFKERNPDVIVVAVEPTGSPVLSGGEPGPHKIQGIGAGFVPKVLNRAILDRVMTVTDDEAYQTAKQLSKKEGLLVGISAGANVFASQKVAQELGPGKNVVTILCDTGERYISIEKYFNI
;
A
#
# COMPACT_ATOMS: atom_id res chain seq x y z
N MET A 1 3.04 -12.41 28.28
CA MET A 1 1.62 -12.16 28.59
C MET A 1 0.82 -12.40 27.32
N SER A 2 -0.11 -13.37 27.31
CA SER A 2 -1.05 -13.52 26.19
C SER A 2 -1.98 -12.32 26.19
N MET A 3 -2.13 -11.64 25.07
CA MET A 3 -3.19 -10.63 24.94
C MET A 3 -4.55 -11.34 25.17
N PRO A 4 -5.46 -10.74 25.92
CA PRO A 4 -6.77 -11.32 26.11
C PRO A 4 -7.44 -11.49 24.75
N MET A 5 -7.98 -12.67 24.48
CA MET A 5 -8.81 -12.90 23.30
C MET A 5 -10.06 -12.03 23.45
N SER A 6 -10.21 -11.04 22.56
CA SER A 6 -11.38 -10.14 22.53
C SER A 6 -12.32 -10.58 21.42
N MET A 7 -13.62 -10.54 21.72
CA MET A 7 -14.65 -10.67 20.70
C MET A 7 -14.74 -9.36 19.91
N HIS A 8 -14.64 -9.43 18.59
CA HIS A 8 -14.78 -8.31 17.67
C HIS A 8 -16.19 -8.29 17.08
N LYS A 9 -16.72 -7.09 16.84
CA LYS A 9 -18.05 -6.89 16.29
C LYS A 9 -18.13 -7.39 14.85
N ASP A 10 -17.12 -7.09 14.06
CA ASP A 10 -16.99 -7.53 12.67
C ASP A 10 -15.51 -7.55 12.25
N ILE A 11 -15.24 -8.00 11.03
CA ILE A 11 -13.88 -8.20 10.51
C ILE A 11 -13.12 -6.87 10.34
N THR A 12 -13.79 -5.72 10.23
CA THR A 12 -13.12 -4.42 10.05
C THR A 12 -12.40 -3.95 11.32
N GLU A 13 -12.79 -4.45 12.51
CA GLU A 13 -12.08 -4.18 13.77
C GLU A 13 -10.71 -4.87 13.85
N LEU A 14 -10.43 -5.83 12.97
CA LEU A 14 -9.13 -6.49 12.86
C LEU A 14 -8.16 -5.75 11.93
N ILE A 15 -8.59 -4.67 11.28
CA ILE A 15 -7.71 -3.87 10.42
C ILE A 15 -6.74 -3.08 11.29
N GLY A 16 -5.46 -3.18 10.97
CA GLY A 16 -4.39 -2.58 11.76
C GLY A 16 -3.81 -3.51 12.81
N ARG A 17 -3.06 -2.96 13.76
CA ARG A 17 -2.32 -3.69 14.81
C ARG A 17 -1.45 -4.82 14.23
N THR A 18 -0.90 -4.59 13.05
CA THR A 18 -0.05 -5.55 12.36
C THR A 18 1.31 -5.64 13.03
N PRO A 19 1.98 -6.80 13.02
CA PRO A 19 3.27 -6.95 13.68
C PRO A 19 4.40 -6.20 12.96
N LEU A 20 5.44 -5.86 13.72
CA LEU A 20 6.74 -5.42 13.22
C LEU A 20 7.73 -6.58 13.38
N VAL A 21 8.39 -6.98 12.30
CA VAL A 21 9.29 -8.16 12.29
C VAL A 21 10.70 -7.74 11.89
N ARG A 22 11.70 -8.17 12.67
CA ARG A 22 13.10 -7.99 12.33
C ARG A 22 13.49 -8.92 11.18
N LEU A 23 14.14 -8.39 10.15
CA LEU A 23 14.68 -9.15 9.03
C LEU A 23 16.11 -9.60 9.36
N ASN A 24 16.24 -10.80 9.93
CA ASN A 24 17.51 -11.25 10.49
C ASN A 24 18.55 -11.64 9.44
N ARG A 25 18.10 -12.20 8.31
CA ARG A 25 18.97 -12.73 7.25
C ARG A 25 19.08 -11.78 6.05
N LEU A 26 18.27 -10.74 6.02
CA LEU A 26 18.27 -9.72 4.97
C LEU A 26 18.78 -8.38 5.46
N SER A 27 18.97 -8.16 6.76
CA SER A 27 19.79 -7.04 7.26
C SER A 27 21.25 -7.27 6.86
N PRO A 28 21.92 -6.26 6.26
CA PRO A 28 23.27 -6.44 5.78
C PRO A 28 24.27 -6.59 6.95
N VAL A 29 25.27 -7.44 6.78
CA VAL A 29 26.35 -7.60 7.76
C VAL A 29 27.12 -6.29 7.90
N GLY A 30 27.28 -5.81 9.13
CA GLY A 30 27.90 -4.52 9.39
C GLY A 30 27.04 -3.29 9.07
N GLY A 31 25.78 -3.51 8.68
CA GLY A 31 24.79 -2.45 8.45
C GLY A 31 23.79 -2.30 9.59
N ALA A 32 22.79 -1.44 9.37
CA ALA A 32 21.67 -1.25 10.27
C ALA A 32 20.73 -2.46 10.30
N THR A 33 19.97 -2.59 11.38
CA THR A 33 18.89 -3.60 11.47
C THR A 33 17.68 -3.14 10.66
N ILE A 34 17.11 -4.03 9.85
CA ILE A 34 15.90 -3.76 9.07
C ILE A 34 14.70 -4.41 9.76
N TYR A 35 13.62 -3.65 9.89
CA TYR A 35 12.33 -4.09 10.40
C TYR A 35 11.25 -3.91 9.33
N GLY A 36 10.45 -4.94 9.10
CA GLY A 36 9.31 -4.92 8.19
C GLY A 36 7.99 -4.85 8.95
N LYS A 37 7.15 -3.86 8.66
CA LYS A 37 5.76 -3.78 9.11
C LYS A 37 4.92 -4.69 8.25
N VAL A 38 4.35 -5.75 8.84
CA VAL A 38 3.73 -6.88 8.12
C VAL A 38 2.27 -6.58 7.80
N GLU A 39 2.03 -5.78 6.77
CA GLU A 39 0.70 -5.28 6.41
C GLU A 39 -0.22 -6.33 5.74
N PHE A 40 0.32 -7.47 5.32
CA PHE A 40 -0.50 -8.57 4.84
C PHE A 40 -1.24 -9.34 5.96
N PHE A 41 -1.02 -8.99 7.22
CA PHE A 41 -1.83 -9.46 8.36
C PHE A 41 -3.16 -8.73 8.49
N ASN A 42 -3.40 -7.66 7.76
CA ASN A 42 -4.75 -7.12 7.64
C ASN A 42 -5.71 -8.16 7.04
N PRO A 43 -7.02 -8.15 7.39
CA PRO A 43 -7.99 -9.16 6.94
C PRO A 43 -8.10 -9.32 5.42
N GLY A 44 -8.02 -8.23 4.68
CA GLY A 44 -7.98 -8.22 3.22
C GLY A 44 -6.58 -8.46 2.65
N GLY A 45 -5.58 -8.74 3.50
CA GLY A 45 -4.22 -9.13 3.11
C GLY A 45 -3.33 -8.00 2.59
N SER A 46 -3.62 -6.74 2.91
CA SER A 46 -2.78 -5.62 2.48
C SER A 46 -2.89 -4.36 3.33
N VAL A 47 -1.91 -3.47 3.17
CA VAL A 47 -1.90 -2.11 3.72
C VAL A 47 -3.11 -1.27 3.32
N LYS A 48 -3.77 -1.61 2.20
CA LYS A 48 -4.91 -0.86 1.67
C LYS A 48 -6.18 -1.01 2.47
N ASP A 49 -6.33 -2.08 3.25
CA ASP A 49 -7.47 -2.26 4.13
C ASP A 49 -7.64 -1.06 5.07
N ARG A 50 -6.51 -0.54 5.58
CA ARG A 50 -6.47 0.63 6.46
C ARG A 50 -7.10 1.86 5.83
N ILE A 51 -6.62 2.24 4.65
CA ILE A 51 -7.10 3.46 3.99
C ILE A 51 -8.53 3.31 3.49
N CYS A 52 -8.93 2.12 3.04
CA CYS A 52 -10.31 1.84 2.63
C CYS A 52 -11.27 2.03 3.78
N LEU A 53 -10.96 1.49 4.95
CA LEU A 53 -11.76 1.70 6.16
C LEU A 53 -11.87 3.18 6.52
N ASN A 54 -10.76 3.93 6.50
CA ASN A 54 -10.78 5.33 6.93
C ASN A 54 -11.45 6.26 5.93
N MET A 55 -11.26 6.03 4.63
CA MET A 55 -11.96 6.81 3.59
C MET A 55 -13.48 6.63 3.68
N ILE A 56 -13.95 5.43 3.99
CA ILE A 56 -15.38 5.16 4.21
C ILE A 56 -15.85 5.80 5.53
N ASN A 57 -15.11 5.65 6.63
CA ASN A 57 -15.45 6.29 7.91
C ASN A 57 -15.61 7.80 7.78
N GLU A 58 -14.68 8.46 7.08
CA GLU A 58 -14.74 9.91 6.86
C GLU A 58 -15.90 10.30 5.95
N ALA A 59 -16.19 9.52 4.91
CA ALA A 59 -17.34 9.76 4.04
C ALA A 59 -18.67 9.66 4.79
N GLU A 60 -18.82 8.68 5.68
CA GLU A 60 -19.98 8.53 6.56
C GLU A 60 -20.10 9.71 7.53
N ARG A 61 -18.99 10.05 8.21
CA ARG A 61 -18.92 11.18 9.16
C ARG A 61 -19.31 12.52 8.53
N LEU A 62 -18.91 12.73 7.27
CA LEU A 62 -19.20 13.94 6.50
C LEU A 62 -20.57 13.90 5.80
N GLY A 63 -21.29 12.77 5.86
CA GLY A 63 -22.56 12.58 5.16
C GLY A 63 -22.44 12.46 3.63
N ALA A 64 -21.21 12.31 3.11
CA ALA A 64 -20.95 12.09 1.69
C ALA A 64 -21.33 10.66 1.24
N LEU A 65 -21.29 9.70 2.14
CA LEU A 65 -21.77 8.33 1.91
C LEU A 65 -22.87 8.01 2.92
N LYS A 66 -24.08 7.76 2.40
CA LYS A 66 -25.25 7.42 3.21
C LYS A 66 -25.41 5.89 3.31
N PRO A 67 -26.07 5.36 4.38
CA PRO A 67 -26.36 3.95 4.51
C PRO A 67 -27.01 3.37 3.24
N GLY A 68 -26.50 2.22 2.75
CA GLY A 68 -26.96 1.59 1.51
C GLY A 68 -26.51 2.31 0.22
N GLY A 69 -25.70 3.35 0.33
CA GLY A 69 -25.17 4.11 -0.81
C GLY A 69 -24.26 3.29 -1.72
N THR A 70 -23.84 3.89 -2.81
CA THR A 70 -22.97 3.26 -3.82
C THR A 70 -21.60 3.90 -3.82
N ILE A 71 -20.56 3.09 -3.75
CA ILE A 71 -19.15 3.46 -3.86
C ILE A 71 -18.67 3.13 -5.27
N VAL A 72 -17.91 4.03 -5.88
CA VAL A 72 -17.27 3.83 -7.20
C VAL A 72 -15.79 4.13 -7.06
N GLU A 73 -14.90 3.21 -7.46
CA GLU A 73 -13.45 3.47 -7.43
C GLU A 73 -12.77 2.86 -8.67
N PRO A 74 -11.91 3.65 -9.36
CA PRO A 74 -11.10 3.12 -10.45
C PRO A 74 -9.87 2.41 -9.87
N THR A 75 -9.96 1.10 -9.69
CA THR A 75 -8.86 0.31 -9.14
C THR A 75 -8.99 -1.17 -9.49
N SER A 76 -7.88 -1.78 -9.76
CA SER A 76 -7.77 -3.23 -10.00
C SER A 76 -6.92 -3.95 -8.95
N GLY A 77 -6.45 -3.20 -7.96
CA GLY A 77 -5.48 -3.69 -6.96
C GLY A 77 -6.08 -3.89 -5.57
N ASN A 78 -5.20 -3.84 -4.59
CA ASN A 78 -5.52 -4.06 -3.17
C ASN A 78 -6.55 -3.07 -2.61
N THR A 79 -6.67 -1.87 -3.17
CA THR A 79 -7.72 -0.91 -2.78
C THR A 79 -9.10 -1.45 -3.12
N GLY A 80 -9.27 -2.08 -4.29
CA GLY A 80 -10.53 -2.74 -4.64
C GLY A 80 -10.92 -3.82 -3.64
N ILE A 81 -9.95 -4.62 -3.19
CA ILE A 81 -10.19 -5.67 -2.18
C ILE A 81 -10.57 -5.07 -0.83
N GLY A 82 -9.84 -4.06 -0.35
CA GLY A 82 -10.15 -3.38 0.91
C GLY A 82 -11.51 -2.68 0.89
N LEU A 83 -11.87 -2.00 -0.22
CA LEU A 83 -13.20 -1.41 -0.39
C LEU A 83 -14.28 -2.48 -0.42
N ALA A 84 -14.06 -3.60 -1.11
CA ALA A 84 -15.02 -4.69 -1.21
C ALA A 84 -15.29 -5.33 0.15
N LEU A 85 -14.24 -5.54 0.96
CA LEU A 85 -14.36 -6.04 2.33
C LEU A 85 -15.21 -5.09 3.20
N VAL A 86 -14.89 -3.79 3.20
CA VAL A 86 -15.62 -2.80 4.01
C VAL A 86 -17.05 -2.62 3.54
N ALA A 87 -17.26 -2.57 2.21
CA ALA A 87 -18.59 -2.43 1.61
C ALA A 87 -19.49 -3.63 1.96
N ALA A 88 -18.98 -4.85 1.88
CA ALA A 88 -19.71 -6.06 2.24
C ALA A 88 -20.17 -6.03 3.70
N VAL A 89 -19.29 -5.64 4.63
CA VAL A 89 -19.60 -5.56 6.07
C VAL A 89 -20.66 -4.49 6.38
N ARG A 90 -20.58 -3.35 5.69
CA ARG A 90 -21.44 -2.17 5.97
C ARG A 90 -22.68 -2.08 5.10
N GLY A 91 -22.88 -3.02 4.18
CA GLY A 91 -24.04 -3.06 3.29
C GLY A 91 -24.04 -1.98 2.20
N TYR A 92 -22.88 -1.55 1.75
CA TYR A 92 -22.73 -0.65 0.61
C TYR A 92 -22.69 -1.39 -0.71
N LYS A 93 -23.20 -0.77 -1.76
CA LYS A 93 -22.99 -1.22 -3.14
C LYS A 93 -21.59 -0.75 -3.56
N LEU A 94 -20.86 -1.58 -4.29
CA LEU A 94 -19.53 -1.26 -4.76
C LEU A 94 -19.43 -1.51 -6.28
N ILE A 95 -18.99 -0.48 -7.00
CA ILE A 95 -18.65 -0.54 -8.42
C ILE A 95 -17.15 -0.30 -8.53
N LEU A 96 -16.43 -1.26 -9.08
CA LEU A 96 -14.99 -1.15 -9.35
C LEU A 96 -14.78 -1.06 -10.86
N VAL A 97 -14.10 -0.01 -11.28
CA VAL A 97 -13.79 0.22 -12.69
C VAL A 97 -12.33 -0.16 -12.94
N MET A 98 -12.09 -1.05 -13.91
CA MET A 98 -10.77 -1.59 -14.19
C MET A 98 -10.58 -2.02 -15.64
N PRO A 99 -9.33 -2.05 -16.15
CA PRO A 99 -9.07 -2.57 -17.48
C PRO A 99 -9.43 -4.06 -17.61
N GLU A 100 -9.94 -4.48 -18.75
CA GLU A 100 -10.26 -5.89 -19.04
C GLU A 100 -9.04 -6.83 -19.08
N SER A 101 -7.82 -6.28 -19.14
CA SER A 101 -6.57 -7.04 -19.03
C SER A 101 -6.29 -7.57 -17.61
N MET A 102 -7.15 -7.28 -16.66
CA MET A 102 -7.03 -7.76 -15.28
C MET A 102 -7.18 -9.28 -15.19
N SER A 103 -6.44 -9.90 -14.25
CA SER A 103 -6.49 -11.36 -14.11
C SER A 103 -7.87 -11.83 -13.64
N MET A 104 -8.27 -12.99 -14.15
CA MET A 104 -9.55 -13.62 -13.80
C MET A 104 -9.67 -13.91 -12.30
N GLU A 105 -8.55 -14.26 -11.65
CA GLU A 105 -8.53 -14.53 -10.20
C GLU A 105 -8.90 -13.27 -9.40
N ARG A 106 -8.41 -12.09 -9.82
CA ARG A 106 -8.77 -10.81 -9.17
C ARG A 106 -10.23 -10.46 -9.40
N ALA A 107 -10.72 -10.60 -10.63
CA ALA A 107 -12.12 -10.37 -10.93
C ALA A 107 -13.04 -11.28 -10.09
N SER A 108 -12.70 -12.58 -9.99
CA SER A 108 -13.44 -13.54 -9.18
C SER A 108 -13.42 -13.20 -7.70
N LEU A 109 -12.26 -12.80 -7.15
CA LEU A 109 -12.11 -12.39 -5.75
C LEU A 109 -13.02 -11.19 -5.43
N LEU A 110 -13.00 -10.16 -6.26
CA LEU A 110 -13.80 -8.95 -6.07
C LEU A 110 -15.31 -9.24 -6.18
N SER A 111 -15.69 -10.05 -7.15
CA SER A 111 -17.09 -10.50 -7.32
C SER A 111 -17.58 -11.34 -6.14
N SER A 112 -16.70 -12.14 -5.51
CA SER A 112 -17.05 -12.93 -4.31
C SER A 112 -17.40 -12.06 -3.11
N TYR A 113 -16.89 -10.84 -3.03
CA TYR A 113 -17.32 -9.83 -2.04
C TYR A 113 -18.59 -9.07 -2.47
N GLY A 114 -19.15 -9.33 -3.65
CA GLY A 114 -20.35 -8.67 -4.15
C GLY A 114 -20.08 -7.37 -4.93
N ALA A 115 -18.84 -7.09 -5.30
CA ALA A 115 -18.52 -5.92 -6.12
C ALA A 115 -19.02 -6.10 -7.56
N GLN A 116 -19.64 -5.05 -8.11
CA GLN A 116 -19.93 -4.95 -9.53
C GLN A 116 -18.67 -4.46 -10.26
N LEU A 117 -18.27 -5.18 -11.31
CA LEU A 117 -17.11 -4.82 -12.11
C LEU A 117 -17.55 -4.13 -13.41
N VAL A 118 -16.94 -2.98 -13.69
CA VAL A 118 -17.06 -2.27 -14.97
C VAL A 118 -15.70 -2.36 -15.66
N LEU A 119 -15.67 -3.06 -16.79
CA LEU A 119 -14.44 -3.29 -17.55
C LEU A 119 -14.27 -2.23 -18.62
N THR A 120 -13.06 -1.67 -18.71
CA THR A 120 -12.67 -0.71 -19.75
C THR A 120 -11.66 -1.33 -20.71
N PRO A 121 -11.55 -0.83 -21.95
CA PRO A 121 -10.62 -1.36 -22.94
C PRO A 121 -9.17 -1.42 -22.41
N ALA A 122 -8.50 -2.57 -22.59
CA ALA A 122 -7.15 -2.82 -22.08
C ALA A 122 -6.12 -1.76 -22.53
N TRP A 123 -6.25 -1.27 -23.77
CA TRP A 123 -5.34 -0.28 -24.36
C TRP A 123 -5.43 1.10 -23.70
N GLU A 124 -6.52 1.43 -23.02
CA GLU A 124 -6.67 2.68 -22.27
C GLU A 124 -6.02 2.64 -20.88
N GLY A 125 -5.74 1.45 -20.36
CA GLY A 125 -5.14 1.24 -19.05
C GLY A 125 -5.95 1.91 -17.94
N MET A 126 -5.25 2.31 -16.87
CA MET A 126 -5.90 2.98 -15.72
C MET A 126 -6.51 4.35 -16.06
N LYS A 127 -6.00 5.05 -17.08
CA LYS A 127 -6.57 6.33 -17.51
C LYS A 127 -8.01 6.16 -18.01
N GLY A 128 -8.29 5.09 -18.76
CA GLY A 128 -9.63 4.75 -19.20
C GLY A 128 -10.55 4.45 -18.02
N SER A 129 -10.09 3.70 -17.06
CA SER A 129 -10.85 3.36 -15.85
C SER A 129 -11.18 4.59 -14.98
N ILE A 130 -10.25 5.52 -14.85
CA ILE A 130 -10.49 6.79 -14.14
C ILE A 130 -11.58 7.60 -14.85
N ARG A 131 -11.45 7.79 -16.16
CA ARG A 131 -12.44 8.53 -16.95
C ARG A 131 -13.84 7.91 -16.87
N GLU A 132 -13.94 6.58 -16.93
CA GLU A 132 -15.21 5.89 -16.80
C GLU A 132 -15.81 6.01 -15.40
N ALA A 133 -14.99 5.91 -14.33
CA ALA A 133 -15.46 6.14 -12.97
C ALA A 133 -15.98 7.57 -12.77
N GLU A 134 -15.28 8.56 -13.30
CA GLU A 134 -15.73 9.97 -13.30
C GLU A 134 -17.05 10.14 -14.06
N SER A 135 -17.22 9.46 -15.19
CA SER A 135 -18.48 9.45 -15.97
C SER A 135 -19.63 8.87 -15.16
N ILE A 136 -19.41 7.73 -14.47
CA ILE A 136 -20.42 7.10 -13.60
C ILE A 136 -20.83 8.07 -12.47
N ILE A 137 -19.88 8.74 -11.82
CA ILE A 137 -20.14 9.72 -10.76
C ILE A 137 -20.92 10.93 -11.31
N ALA A 138 -20.54 11.45 -12.47
CA ALA A 138 -21.23 12.59 -13.09
C ALA A 138 -22.72 12.27 -13.40
N GLN A 139 -23.02 11.03 -13.81
CA GLN A 139 -24.38 10.56 -14.06
C GLN A 139 -25.15 10.22 -12.77
N ASN A 140 -24.46 10.00 -11.67
CA ASN A 140 -25.04 9.57 -10.39
C ASN A 140 -24.45 10.41 -9.22
N PRO A 141 -24.87 11.66 -9.04
CA PRO A 141 -24.27 12.58 -8.04
C PRO A 141 -24.39 12.11 -6.57
N SER A 142 -25.23 11.11 -6.31
CA SER A 142 -25.35 10.48 -4.96
C SER A 142 -24.34 9.37 -4.70
N TYR A 143 -23.57 8.96 -5.70
CA TYR A 143 -22.51 7.96 -5.54
C TYR A 143 -21.27 8.61 -4.95
N PHE A 144 -20.49 7.84 -4.21
CA PHE A 144 -19.28 8.30 -3.56
C PHE A 144 -18.05 7.68 -4.24
N MET A 145 -17.06 8.52 -4.59
CA MET A 145 -15.75 8.07 -5.06
C MET A 145 -14.70 8.35 -3.99
N PRO A 146 -14.08 7.33 -3.41
CA PRO A 146 -13.02 7.49 -2.40
C PRO A 146 -11.83 8.31 -2.88
N ASP A 147 -11.42 8.18 -4.14
CA ASP A 147 -10.27 8.86 -4.75
C ASP A 147 -8.99 8.76 -3.91
N GLN A 148 -8.46 7.56 -3.81
CA GLN A 148 -7.31 7.24 -2.95
C GLN A 148 -6.07 8.11 -3.17
N PHE A 149 -5.91 8.72 -4.34
CA PHE A 149 -4.75 9.55 -4.68
C PHE A 149 -4.87 11.02 -4.20
N SER A 150 -6.08 11.45 -3.87
CA SER A 150 -6.37 12.84 -3.47
C SER A 150 -7.01 12.94 -2.09
N ASN A 151 -7.52 11.85 -1.53
CA ASN A 151 -8.28 11.83 -0.28
C ASN A 151 -7.38 11.96 0.95
N PRO A 152 -7.51 13.02 1.77
CA PRO A 152 -6.69 13.23 2.94
C PRO A 152 -6.89 12.16 4.04
N ALA A 153 -8.02 11.42 4.02
CA ALA A 153 -8.26 10.32 4.93
C ALA A 153 -7.25 9.15 4.74
N ASN A 154 -6.63 9.06 3.56
CA ASN A 154 -5.58 8.08 3.27
C ASN A 154 -4.35 8.31 4.17
N PRO A 155 -3.56 9.39 4.05
CA PRO A 155 -2.41 9.59 4.94
C PRO A 155 -2.82 9.75 6.42
N ALA A 156 -3.99 10.29 6.71
CA ALA A 156 -4.49 10.42 8.07
C ALA A 156 -4.58 9.07 8.79
N MET A 157 -5.04 8.01 8.11
CA MET A 157 -5.08 6.67 8.70
C MET A 157 -3.70 6.17 9.10
N HIS A 158 -2.69 6.42 8.28
CA HIS A 158 -1.32 6.02 8.60
C HIS A 158 -0.70 6.83 9.74
N LYS A 159 -1.07 8.11 9.88
CA LYS A 159 -0.69 8.92 11.04
C LYS A 159 -1.27 8.36 12.34
N MET A 160 -2.57 8.06 12.32
CA MET A 160 -3.31 7.64 13.51
C MET A 160 -3.02 6.20 13.94
N THR A 161 -2.56 5.34 13.02
CA THR A 161 -2.42 3.91 13.30
C THR A 161 -1.03 3.39 12.95
N THR A 162 -0.67 3.25 11.69
CA THR A 162 0.56 2.59 11.23
C THR A 162 1.82 3.16 11.87
N ALA A 163 1.92 4.50 11.92
CA ALA A 163 3.07 5.18 12.52
C ALA A 163 3.20 4.91 14.01
N LEU A 164 2.09 5.00 14.73
CA LEU A 164 2.05 4.77 16.18
C LEU A 164 2.34 3.31 16.52
N GLU A 165 1.76 2.37 15.77
CA GLU A 165 2.03 0.94 15.92
C GLU A 165 3.52 0.60 15.72
N ILE A 166 4.19 1.25 14.75
CA ILE A 166 5.63 1.09 14.53
C ILE A 166 6.42 1.64 15.72
N LEU A 167 6.08 2.84 16.20
CA LEU A 167 6.74 3.47 17.34
C LEU A 167 6.57 2.68 18.65
N GLU A 168 5.42 2.04 18.83
CA GLU A 168 5.16 1.18 19.99
C GLU A 168 5.89 -0.17 19.93
N SER A 169 6.19 -0.64 18.69
CA SER A 169 6.77 -1.98 18.47
C SER A 169 8.27 -2.01 18.39
N ILE A 170 8.93 -0.86 18.18
CA ILE A 170 10.38 -0.79 18.00
C ILE A 170 11.09 -0.38 19.29
N ASP A 171 12.08 -1.16 19.69
CA ASP A 171 12.97 -0.76 20.76
C ASP A 171 13.98 0.26 20.24
N GLY A 172 13.87 1.50 20.73
CA GLY A 172 14.78 2.57 20.38
C GLY A 172 14.32 3.46 19.23
N LYS A 173 15.29 4.14 18.63
CA LYS A 173 15.09 5.20 17.64
C LYS A 173 14.93 4.60 16.23
N ILE A 174 14.03 5.16 15.42
CA ILE A 174 13.99 4.95 13.98
C ILE A 174 14.98 5.91 13.33
N ASP A 175 15.99 5.39 12.63
CA ASP A 175 16.99 6.20 11.94
C ASP A 175 16.61 6.43 10.47
N ALA A 176 15.93 5.47 9.84
CA ALA A 176 15.35 5.65 8.51
C ALA A 176 14.00 4.95 8.34
N PHE A 177 13.13 5.55 7.55
CA PHE A 177 11.87 4.97 7.09
C PHE A 177 11.87 4.89 5.57
N VAL A 178 11.72 3.69 5.03
CA VAL A 178 11.77 3.41 3.59
C VAL A 178 10.41 2.90 3.13
N ALA A 179 9.77 3.58 2.20
CA ALA A 179 8.48 3.14 1.68
C ALA A 179 8.28 3.50 0.20
N ALA A 180 7.81 2.53 -0.57
CA ALA A 180 7.47 2.71 -1.98
C ALA A 180 6.18 3.52 -2.13
N VAL A 181 6.16 4.34 -3.19
CA VAL A 181 5.08 5.28 -3.44
C VAL A 181 4.13 4.74 -4.50
N GLY A 182 2.96 4.28 -4.03
CA GLY A 182 1.78 4.11 -4.88
C GLY A 182 0.90 5.35 -4.80
N THR A 183 0.05 5.44 -3.76
CA THR A 183 -0.72 6.66 -3.47
C THR A 183 0.09 7.71 -2.69
N GLY A 184 1.18 7.31 -2.05
CA GLY A 184 1.96 8.19 -1.19
C GLY A 184 1.42 8.33 0.24
N GLY A 185 0.24 7.77 0.55
CA GLY A 185 -0.40 7.92 1.87
C GLY A 185 0.42 7.35 3.02
N THR A 186 0.99 6.16 2.84
CA THR A 186 1.78 5.49 3.89
C THR A 186 3.03 6.29 4.24
N ILE A 187 3.82 6.68 3.22
CA ILE A 187 5.06 7.43 3.47
C ILE A 187 4.77 8.82 4.03
N THR A 188 3.71 9.48 3.56
CA THR A 188 3.27 10.78 4.09
C THR A 188 2.86 10.66 5.54
N GLY A 189 1.88 9.79 5.84
CA GLY A 189 1.35 9.68 7.19
C GLY A 189 2.38 9.22 8.22
N CYS A 190 3.16 8.19 7.90
CA CYS A 190 4.20 7.70 8.80
C CYS A 190 5.37 8.68 8.88
N GLY A 191 5.85 9.19 7.74
CA GLY A 191 7.00 10.07 7.68
C GLY A 191 6.80 11.38 8.44
N GLU A 192 5.61 11.98 8.36
CA GLU A 192 5.28 13.19 9.14
C GLU A 192 5.35 12.92 10.64
N VAL A 193 4.75 11.84 11.13
CA VAL A 193 4.80 11.46 12.56
C VAL A 193 6.23 11.16 13.00
N PHE A 194 7.02 10.47 12.17
CA PHE A 194 8.40 10.16 12.52
C PHE A 194 9.27 11.40 12.56
N LYS A 195 9.11 12.34 11.61
CA LYS A 195 9.81 13.62 11.60
C LYS A 195 9.42 14.53 12.78
N GLU A 196 8.17 14.52 13.20
CA GLU A 196 7.72 15.23 14.41
C GLU A 196 8.39 14.69 15.69
N ARG A 197 8.60 13.38 15.77
CA ARG A 197 9.23 12.70 16.92
C ARG A 197 10.75 12.77 16.88
N ASN A 198 11.34 12.70 15.71
CA ASN A 198 12.76 12.73 15.47
C ASN A 198 13.03 13.42 14.12
N PRO A 199 13.38 14.74 14.12
CA PRO A 199 13.65 15.47 12.87
C PRO A 199 14.79 14.88 12.02
N ASP A 200 15.71 14.12 12.64
CA ASP A 200 16.86 13.51 11.97
C ASP A 200 16.51 12.18 11.26
N VAL A 201 15.26 11.67 11.37
CA VAL A 201 14.88 10.44 10.66
C VAL A 201 14.97 10.66 9.15
N ILE A 202 15.62 9.73 8.46
CA ILE A 202 15.74 9.78 7.01
C ILE A 202 14.50 9.11 6.39
N VAL A 203 13.67 9.88 5.65
CA VAL A 203 12.50 9.37 4.94
C VAL A 203 12.85 9.15 3.48
N VAL A 204 12.83 7.89 3.05
CA VAL A 204 13.23 7.46 1.70
C VAL A 204 12.03 6.96 0.93
N ALA A 205 11.67 7.67 -0.13
CA ALA A 205 10.66 7.21 -1.09
C ALA A 205 11.29 6.22 -2.07
N VAL A 206 10.54 5.19 -2.45
CA VAL A 206 10.96 4.22 -3.47
C VAL A 206 9.98 4.27 -4.64
N GLU A 207 10.54 4.28 -5.87
CA GLU A 207 9.79 4.23 -7.12
C GLU A 207 10.42 3.27 -8.13
N PRO A 208 9.68 2.78 -9.14
CA PRO A 208 10.26 1.93 -10.17
C PRO A 208 11.23 2.69 -11.07
N THR A 209 12.36 2.09 -11.42
CA THR A 209 13.31 2.65 -12.38
C THR A 209 12.66 2.90 -13.76
N GLY A 210 11.68 2.06 -14.14
CA GLY A 210 10.93 2.23 -15.40
C GLY A 210 9.92 3.39 -15.39
N SER A 211 9.62 3.97 -14.21
CA SER A 211 8.68 5.10 -14.07
C SER A 211 9.11 6.05 -12.95
N PRO A 212 10.28 6.73 -13.11
CA PRO A 212 10.92 7.50 -12.04
C PRO A 212 10.37 8.93 -11.92
N VAL A 213 9.06 9.07 -11.77
CA VAL A 213 8.34 10.37 -11.80
C VAL A 213 8.69 11.26 -10.61
N LEU A 214 8.93 10.68 -9.43
CA LEU A 214 9.32 11.44 -8.23
C LEU A 214 10.73 12.00 -8.36
N SER A 215 11.60 11.30 -9.06
CA SER A 215 12.97 11.75 -9.40
C SER A 215 13.01 12.72 -10.59
N GLY A 216 11.86 13.10 -11.17
CA GLY A 216 11.77 14.04 -12.29
C GLY A 216 11.89 13.40 -13.67
N GLY A 217 11.84 12.08 -13.78
CA GLY A 217 11.79 11.35 -15.03
C GLY A 217 10.37 11.18 -15.58
N GLU A 218 10.27 10.58 -16.76
CA GLU A 218 9.00 10.32 -17.43
C GLU A 218 8.31 9.06 -16.92
N PRO A 219 6.96 9.01 -16.90
CA PRO A 219 6.24 7.79 -16.61
C PRO A 219 6.45 6.74 -17.69
N GLY A 220 6.64 5.50 -17.27
CA GLY A 220 6.88 4.39 -18.18
C GLY A 220 6.38 3.05 -17.65
N PRO A 221 6.47 1.98 -18.44
CA PRO A 221 6.02 0.65 -18.02
C PRO A 221 6.98 0.03 -17.00
N HIS A 222 6.43 -0.65 -16.03
CA HIS A 222 7.12 -1.46 -15.04
C HIS A 222 6.23 -2.61 -14.55
N LYS A 223 6.83 -3.60 -13.87
CA LYS A 223 6.13 -4.81 -13.40
C LYS A 223 5.86 -4.80 -11.88
N ILE A 224 6.29 -3.78 -11.14
CA ILE A 224 6.10 -3.68 -9.68
C ILE A 224 4.70 -3.16 -9.40
N GLN A 225 3.73 -4.04 -9.26
CA GLN A 225 2.34 -3.66 -9.02
C GLN A 225 2.17 -2.94 -7.66
N GLY A 226 1.28 -1.95 -7.64
CA GLY A 226 0.90 -1.20 -6.43
C GLY A 226 1.72 0.04 -6.13
N ILE A 227 2.78 0.32 -6.92
CA ILE A 227 3.60 1.53 -6.85
C ILE A 227 3.76 2.14 -8.24
N GLY A 228 4.37 3.31 -8.34
CA GLY A 228 4.70 3.93 -9.63
C GLY A 228 3.45 4.28 -10.45
N ALA A 229 2.54 5.09 -9.91
CA ALA A 229 1.26 5.44 -10.56
C ALA A 229 1.40 6.23 -11.89
N GLY A 230 2.62 6.66 -12.25
CA GLY A 230 2.87 7.46 -13.46
C GLY A 230 2.60 8.95 -13.29
N PHE A 231 2.31 9.39 -12.08
CA PHE A 231 2.13 10.79 -11.68
C PHE A 231 2.45 10.98 -10.20
N VAL A 232 2.63 12.23 -9.77
CA VAL A 232 2.83 12.57 -8.35
C VAL A 232 1.46 12.64 -7.68
N PRO A 233 1.15 11.76 -6.68
CA PRO A 233 -0.15 11.78 -6.00
C PRO A 233 -0.35 13.07 -5.19
N LYS A 234 -1.59 13.58 -5.15
CA LYS A 234 -1.92 14.81 -4.40
C LYS A 234 -1.73 14.66 -2.89
N VAL A 235 -1.95 13.45 -2.34
CA VAL A 235 -1.77 13.19 -0.91
C VAL A 235 -0.30 13.00 -0.50
N LEU A 236 0.63 12.96 -1.45
CA LEU A 236 2.05 12.84 -1.15
C LEU A 236 2.63 14.16 -0.67
N ASN A 237 3.06 14.22 0.57
CA ASN A 237 3.84 15.33 1.10
C ASN A 237 5.32 15.17 0.71
N ARG A 238 5.73 15.84 -0.37
CA ARG A 238 7.13 15.77 -0.83
C ARG A 238 8.13 16.44 0.13
N ALA A 239 7.67 17.37 0.96
CA ALA A 239 8.56 18.12 1.86
C ALA A 239 9.18 17.27 2.97
N ILE A 240 8.59 16.11 3.28
CA ILE A 240 9.14 15.18 4.28
C ILE A 240 10.16 14.20 3.69
N LEU A 241 10.29 14.14 2.36
CA LEU A 241 11.18 13.19 1.70
C LEU A 241 12.61 13.74 1.71
N ASP A 242 13.52 13.01 2.33
CA ASP A 242 14.95 13.33 2.28
C ASP A 242 15.59 12.78 1.01
N ARG A 243 15.02 11.68 0.47
CA ARG A 243 15.61 10.96 -0.66
C ARG A 243 14.56 10.19 -1.46
N VAL A 244 14.78 10.07 -2.76
CA VAL A 244 14.05 9.16 -3.66
C VAL A 244 15.03 8.14 -4.21
N MET A 245 14.66 6.85 -4.17
CA MET A 245 15.45 5.75 -4.71
C MET A 245 14.66 5.02 -5.77
N THR A 246 15.30 4.70 -6.88
CA THR A 246 14.71 3.84 -7.91
C THR A 246 15.09 2.38 -7.69
N VAL A 247 14.17 1.47 -8.01
CA VAL A 247 14.38 0.02 -7.94
C VAL A 247 13.89 -0.60 -9.25
N THR A 248 14.67 -1.49 -9.83
CA THR A 248 14.30 -2.23 -11.03
C THR A 248 13.29 -3.34 -10.71
N ASP A 249 12.56 -3.79 -11.73
CA ASP A 249 11.62 -4.91 -11.62
C ASP A 249 12.32 -6.17 -11.08
N ASP A 250 13.53 -6.47 -11.58
CA ASP A 250 14.28 -7.66 -11.19
C ASP A 250 14.79 -7.57 -9.73
N GLU A 251 15.33 -6.42 -9.31
CA GLU A 251 15.76 -6.20 -7.92
C GLU A 251 14.59 -6.40 -6.94
N ALA A 252 13.42 -5.84 -7.27
CA ALA A 252 12.23 -5.97 -6.46
C ALA A 252 11.77 -7.44 -6.37
N TYR A 253 11.71 -8.12 -7.50
CA TYR A 253 11.25 -9.50 -7.58
C TYR A 253 12.21 -10.47 -6.86
N GLN A 254 13.52 -10.37 -7.13
CA GLN A 254 14.51 -11.23 -6.48
C GLN A 254 14.55 -11.03 -4.96
N THR A 255 14.37 -9.79 -4.51
CA THR A 255 14.30 -9.51 -3.07
C THR A 255 13.03 -10.07 -2.43
N ALA A 256 11.88 -10.02 -3.11
CA ALA A 256 10.66 -10.68 -2.64
C ALA A 256 10.84 -12.20 -2.52
N LYS A 257 11.51 -12.83 -3.49
CA LYS A 257 11.89 -14.26 -3.39
C LYS A 257 12.86 -14.55 -2.24
N GLN A 258 13.79 -13.67 -1.98
CA GLN A 258 14.70 -13.83 -0.83
C GLN A 258 13.96 -13.69 0.51
N LEU A 259 12.98 -12.77 0.63
CA LEU A 259 12.12 -12.65 1.81
C LEU A 259 11.42 -13.97 2.11
N SER A 260 10.83 -14.60 1.10
CA SER A 260 10.17 -15.88 1.24
C SER A 260 11.17 -17.00 1.66
N LYS A 261 12.33 -17.12 0.98
CA LYS A 261 13.29 -18.19 1.20
C LYS A 261 14.13 -18.05 2.48
N LYS A 262 14.43 -16.82 2.90
CA LYS A 262 15.36 -16.55 4.01
C LYS A 262 14.64 -16.13 5.29
N GLU A 263 13.51 -15.43 5.19
CA GLU A 263 12.77 -14.91 6.34
C GLU A 263 11.42 -15.61 6.55
N GLY A 264 10.98 -16.48 5.61
CA GLY A 264 9.66 -17.12 5.66
C GLY A 264 8.49 -16.20 5.37
N LEU A 265 8.76 -15.03 4.75
CA LEU A 265 7.79 -13.97 4.48
C LEU A 265 7.39 -13.99 3.00
N LEU A 266 6.26 -14.60 2.68
CA LEU A 266 5.70 -14.60 1.32
C LEU A 266 4.98 -13.28 1.06
N VAL A 267 5.65 -12.38 0.36
CA VAL A 267 5.23 -10.98 0.15
C VAL A 267 5.11 -10.62 -1.31
N GLY A 268 4.37 -9.54 -1.60
CA GLY A 268 4.28 -8.98 -2.94
C GLY A 268 5.57 -8.29 -3.39
N ILE A 269 5.68 -8.02 -4.69
CA ILE A 269 6.88 -7.49 -5.34
C ILE A 269 7.23 -6.10 -4.82
N SER A 270 6.24 -5.27 -4.49
CA SER A 270 6.46 -3.94 -3.90
C SER A 270 7.13 -4.01 -2.51
N ALA A 271 6.88 -5.06 -1.74
CA ALA A 271 7.63 -5.30 -0.50
C ALA A 271 9.09 -5.66 -0.78
N GLY A 272 9.35 -6.40 -1.87
CA GLY A 272 10.71 -6.64 -2.35
C GLY A 272 11.44 -5.35 -2.70
N ALA A 273 10.79 -4.43 -3.41
CA ALA A 273 11.35 -3.11 -3.71
C ALA A 273 11.68 -2.33 -2.44
N ASN A 274 10.77 -2.34 -1.46
CA ASN A 274 10.98 -1.71 -0.16
C ASN A 274 12.21 -2.26 0.57
N VAL A 275 12.32 -3.59 0.63
CA VAL A 275 13.43 -4.23 1.36
C VAL A 275 14.75 -4.05 0.61
N PHE A 276 14.77 -4.11 -0.72
CA PHE A 276 15.97 -3.83 -1.51
C PHE A 276 16.52 -2.42 -1.22
N ALA A 277 15.66 -1.41 -1.29
CA ALA A 277 16.06 -0.04 -0.95
C ALA A 277 16.50 0.08 0.53
N SER A 278 15.80 -0.60 1.43
CA SER A 278 16.15 -0.65 2.85
C SER A 278 17.53 -1.26 3.09
N GLN A 279 17.94 -2.28 2.33
CA GLN A 279 19.27 -2.88 2.43
C GLN A 279 20.37 -1.88 2.05
N LYS A 280 20.15 -1.07 1.01
CA LYS A 280 21.09 -0.01 0.62
C LYS A 280 21.22 1.05 1.72
N VAL A 281 20.08 1.54 2.22
CA VAL A 281 20.07 2.52 3.34
C VAL A 281 20.70 1.93 4.60
N ALA A 282 20.41 0.69 4.95
CA ALA A 282 20.97 0.02 6.11
C ALA A 282 22.50 -0.15 6.02
N GLN A 283 23.03 -0.44 4.83
CA GLN A 283 24.46 -0.53 4.59
C GLN A 283 25.16 0.83 4.79
N GLU A 284 24.53 1.91 4.32
CA GLU A 284 25.05 3.28 4.45
C GLU A 284 25.03 3.77 5.90
N LEU A 285 23.99 3.44 6.66
CA LEU A 285 23.84 3.87 8.06
C LEU A 285 24.79 3.16 9.03
N GLY A 286 25.19 1.94 8.71
CA GLY A 286 26.06 1.14 9.57
C GLY A 286 25.37 0.53 10.79
N PRO A 287 26.14 -0.16 11.66
CA PRO A 287 25.61 -0.91 12.79
C PRO A 287 25.02 -0.03 13.88
N GLY A 288 24.11 -0.59 14.67
CA GLY A 288 23.47 0.11 15.80
C GLY A 288 22.35 1.08 15.40
N LYS A 289 21.97 1.08 14.12
CA LYS A 289 20.89 1.89 13.55
C LYS A 289 19.68 1.02 13.16
N ASN A 290 18.50 1.63 13.03
CA ASN A 290 17.26 0.96 12.72
C ASN A 290 16.62 1.56 11.47
N VAL A 291 16.37 0.69 10.48
CA VAL A 291 15.61 1.00 9.26
C VAL A 291 14.26 0.31 9.34
N VAL A 292 13.19 1.06 9.15
CA VAL A 292 11.83 0.51 9.12
C VAL A 292 11.28 0.58 7.70
N THR A 293 10.61 -0.48 7.28
CA THR A 293 9.94 -0.54 5.98
C THR A 293 8.59 -1.26 6.05
N ILE A 294 7.86 -1.28 4.94
CA ILE A 294 6.51 -1.85 4.84
C ILE A 294 6.53 -3.10 3.97
N LEU A 295 5.99 -4.20 4.49
CA LEU A 295 5.68 -5.42 3.75
C LEU A 295 4.20 -5.35 3.35
N CYS A 296 3.95 -4.78 2.17
CA CYS A 296 2.66 -4.18 1.79
C CYS A 296 1.51 -5.17 1.70
N ASP A 297 1.75 -6.37 1.15
CA ASP A 297 0.72 -7.37 0.87
C ASP A 297 1.31 -8.78 0.73
N THR A 298 0.41 -9.78 0.60
CA THR A 298 0.78 -11.19 0.42
C THR A 298 1.28 -11.49 -0.99
N GLY A 299 2.28 -12.38 -1.10
CA GLY A 299 2.86 -12.82 -2.36
C GLY A 299 1.96 -13.75 -3.20
N GLU A 300 0.97 -14.39 -2.60
CA GLU A 300 0.06 -15.31 -3.28
C GLU A 300 -0.65 -14.66 -4.48
N ARG A 301 -0.89 -13.36 -4.42
CA ARG A 301 -1.53 -12.57 -5.49
C ARG A 301 -0.68 -12.41 -6.74
N TYR A 302 0.57 -12.81 -6.71
CA TYR A 302 1.56 -12.56 -7.77
C TYR A 302 2.13 -13.84 -8.39
N ILE A 303 1.73 -15.01 -7.93
CA ILE A 303 2.21 -16.31 -8.45
C ILE A 303 1.97 -16.43 -9.97
N SER A 304 0.80 -16.00 -10.45
CA SER A 304 0.45 -16.08 -11.88
C SER A 304 1.29 -15.15 -12.78
N ILE A 305 1.92 -14.12 -12.21
CA ILE A 305 2.73 -13.16 -12.96
C ILE A 305 4.25 -13.42 -12.87
N GLU A 306 4.68 -14.42 -12.11
CA GLU A 306 6.10 -14.81 -12.01
C GLU A 306 6.74 -15.06 -13.38
N LYS A 307 5.97 -15.63 -14.32
CA LYS A 307 6.41 -15.87 -15.70
C LYS A 307 6.87 -14.64 -16.49
N TYR A 308 6.53 -13.45 -16.02
CA TYR A 308 6.95 -12.19 -16.66
C TYR A 308 8.29 -11.66 -16.14
N PHE A 309 8.87 -12.29 -15.12
CA PHE A 309 10.19 -12.01 -14.61
C PHE A 309 11.15 -13.06 -15.15
N ASN A 310 12.29 -12.61 -15.69
CA ASN A 310 13.31 -13.54 -16.18
C ASN A 310 13.86 -14.36 -15.02
N ILE A 311 13.54 -15.65 -15.01
CA ILE A 311 13.97 -16.63 -14.00
C ILE A 311 15.10 -17.44 -14.60
#